data_a82dc02b4848a046f48b72cc6ea41d1c
#
_entry.id   a82dc02b4848a046f48b72cc6ea41d1c
#
_cell.length_a   1.000
_cell.length_b   1.000
_cell.length_c   1.000
_cell.angle_alpha   90.00
_cell.angle_beta   90.00
_cell.angle_gamma   90.00
#
_symmetry.space_group_name_H-M   'P 1'
#
loop_
_entity.id
_entity.type
_entity.pdbx_description
1 polymer ?
#
loop_
_entity_poly.entity_id
_entity_poly.type
_entity_poly.pdbx_seq_one_letter_code
_entity_poly.pdbx_strand_id
1 'polypeptide(L)'
;DCFTMYEPYGEVLIMAPWNYPFLLAMEPLVGAIAAGNCCILKPSEYAPATEKVIAEIVKKALPRWLAAVVTGDQETAKELLEIKFDYIFFTGSPGVGREVLKKAAVHLTPVTLELGGKSPCIVEKSADIPLAAKRIVFGKFLNGGQTCVAPDYVLVQRQVKEELVRWMIHWIRVQFGEKPLERWDYPKIVNGKHYN
;
A
#
# COMPACT_ATOMS: atom_id res chain seq x y z
N ASP A 1 -38.81 -16.07 8.82
CA ASP A 1 -37.87 -15.73 7.74
C ASP A 1 -36.53 -15.39 8.39
N CYS A 2 -35.43 -15.90 7.84
CA CYS A 2 -34.06 -15.56 8.25
C CYS A 2 -33.51 -14.51 7.28
N PHE A 3 -32.78 -13.51 7.80
CA PHE A 3 -32.09 -12.51 6.98
C PHE A 3 -30.72 -12.21 7.54
N THR A 4 -29.83 -11.69 6.70
CA THR A 4 -28.49 -11.23 7.09
C THR A 4 -28.51 -9.70 7.16
N MET A 5 -27.96 -9.15 8.24
CA MET A 5 -27.79 -7.72 8.41
C MET A 5 -26.30 -7.40 8.63
N TYR A 6 -25.82 -6.33 8.01
CA TYR A 6 -24.46 -5.85 8.21
C TYR A 6 -24.42 -4.86 9.37
N GLU A 7 -23.42 -5.02 10.25
CA GLU A 7 -23.17 -4.13 11.38
C GLU A 7 -21.72 -3.64 11.34
N PRO A 8 -21.43 -2.42 11.83
CA PRO A 8 -20.03 -1.97 11.98
C PRO A 8 -19.31 -2.80 13.03
N TYR A 9 -18.00 -2.89 12.91
CA TYR A 9 -17.13 -3.49 13.94
C TYR A 9 -17.13 -2.65 15.23
N GLY A 10 -17.07 -1.31 15.11
CA GLY A 10 -16.96 -0.38 16.20
C GLY A 10 -15.76 0.55 16.07
N GLU A 11 -14.75 0.40 16.93
CA GLU A 11 -13.51 1.19 16.91
C GLU A 11 -12.43 0.49 16.06
N VAL A 12 -12.02 1.13 14.98
CA VAL A 12 -11.06 0.58 14.00
C VAL A 12 -9.74 1.33 14.05
N LEU A 13 -8.63 0.59 14.17
CA LEU A 13 -7.29 1.12 13.94
C LEU A 13 -6.88 0.88 12.49
N ILE A 14 -6.48 1.95 11.79
CA ILE A 14 -5.92 1.90 10.43
C ILE A 14 -4.46 2.33 10.48
N MET A 15 -3.55 1.44 10.08
CA MET A 15 -2.12 1.73 10.03
C MET A 15 -1.66 1.71 8.57
N ALA A 16 -1.29 2.90 8.05
CA ALA A 16 -1.01 3.11 6.63
C ALA A 16 0.51 3.11 6.33
N PRO A 17 0.92 2.65 5.13
CA PRO A 17 2.31 2.58 4.69
C PRO A 17 2.78 3.90 4.07
N TRP A 18 4.07 3.90 3.68
CA TRP A 18 4.76 5.06 3.11
C TRP A 18 4.75 5.14 1.59
N ASN A 19 4.48 4.04 0.88
CA ASN A 19 4.66 3.98 -0.58
C ASN A 19 3.56 4.69 -1.38
N TYR A 20 2.32 4.66 -0.92
CA TYR A 20 1.19 5.47 -1.38
C TYR A 20 0.49 6.09 -0.17
N PRO A 21 1.17 7.00 0.55
CA PRO A 21 0.81 7.36 1.92
C PRO A 21 -0.55 8.02 2.04
N PHE A 22 -0.99 8.77 1.03
CA PHE A 22 -2.32 9.38 1.03
C PHE A 22 -3.41 8.36 0.68
N LEU A 23 -3.24 7.66 -0.43
CA LEU A 23 -4.22 6.70 -0.93
C LEU A 23 -4.50 5.59 0.09
N LEU A 24 -3.43 4.92 0.56
CA LEU A 24 -3.54 3.77 1.46
C LEU A 24 -3.89 4.16 2.92
N ALA A 25 -3.95 5.45 3.23
CA ALA A 25 -4.52 5.96 4.47
C ALA A 25 -6.00 6.31 4.31
N MET A 26 -6.34 7.03 3.23
CA MET A 26 -7.68 7.60 3.06
C MET A 26 -8.71 6.57 2.56
N GLU A 27 -8.32 5.65 1.69
CA GLU A 27 -9.23 4.64 1.15
C GLU A 27 -9.81 3.72 2.25
N PRO A 28 -8.99 3.11 3.14
CA PRO A 28 -9.52 2.34 4.28
C PRO A 28 -10.33 3.20 5.25
N LEU A 29 -9.92 4.46 5.49
CA LEU A 29 -10.65 5.37 6.36
C LEU A 29 -12.06 5.66 5.83
N VAL A 30 -12.18 5.97 4.55
CA VAL A 30 -13.47 6.22 3.89
C VAL A 30 -14.35 4.97 3.96
N GLY A 31 -13.78 3.79 3.66
CA GLY A 31 -14.51 2.53 3.75
C GLY A 31 -15.00 2.21 5.16
N ALA A 32 -14.13 2.40 6.17
CA ALA A 32 -14.50 2.16 7.57
C ALA A 32 -15.62 3.10 8.06
N ILE A 33 -15.53 4.39 7.74
CA ILE A 33 -16.57 5.38 8.10
C ILE A 33 -17.87 5.09 7.36
N ALA A 34 -17.80 4.76 6.07
CA ALA A 34 -18.98 4.41 5.28
C ALA A 34 -19.71 3.17 5.83
N ALA A 35 -18.98 2.25 6.45
CA ALA A 35 -19.54 1.08 7.14
C ALA A 35 -20.04 1.38 8.57
N GLY A 36 -19.94 2.63 9.06
CA GLY A 36 -20.45 3.06 10.36
C GLY A 36 -19.46 2.93 11.52
N ASN A 37 -18.16 2.74 11.25
CA ASN A 37 -17.13 2.61 12.29
C ASN A 37 -16.56 3.98 12.70
N CYS A 38 -16.04 4.05 13.93
CA CYS A 38 -15.13 5.10 14.38
C CYS A 38 -13.67 4.68 14.13
N CYS A 39 -12.80 5.64 13.80
CA CYS A 39 -11.47 5.30 13.31
C CYS A 39 -10.35 6.06 14.03
N ILE A 40 -9.29 5.34 14.37
CA ILE A 40 -7.96 5.91 14.62
C ILE A 40 -7.09 5.61 13.39
N LEU A 41 -6.53 6.64 12.77
CA LEU A 41 -5.64 6.52 11.63
C LEU A 41 -4.20 6.87 12.04
N LYS A 42 -3.27 5.95 11.81
CA LYS A 42 -1.83 6.14 11.96
C LYS A 42 -1.17 6.15 10.58
N PRO A 43 -0.88 7.31 9.99
CA PRO A 43 -0.08 7.42 8.78
C PRO A 43 1.38 7.01 9.04
N SER A 44 2.16 6.82 7.95
CA SER A 44 3.56 6.46 8.05
C SER A 44 4.45 7.67 8.33
N GLU A 45 5.34 7.55 9.31
CA GLU A 45 6.41 8.50 9.64
C GLU A 45 7.45 8.69 8.52
N TYR A 46 7.54 7.74 7.59
CA TYR A 46 8.43 7.85 6.42
C TYR A 46 7.88 8.79 5.34
N ALA A 47 6.66 9.30 5.49
CA ALA A 47 6.05 10.28 4.60
C ALA A 47 5.55 11.52 5.40
N PRO A 48 6.43 12.25 6.10
CA PRO A 48 6.03 13.23 7.12
C PRO A 48 5.21 14.41 6.58
N ALA A 49 5.47 14.84 5.35
CA ALA A 49 4.67 15.89 4.71
C ALA A 49 3.22 15.43 4.43
N THR A 50 3.06 14.20 3.96
CA THR A 50 1.74 13.60 3.70
C THR A 50 1.01 13.30 5.01
N GLU A 51 1.70 12.79 6.02
CA GLU A 51 1.18 12.57 7.37
C GLU A 51 0.54 13.84 7.93
N LYS A 52 1.26 14.98 7.87
CA LYS A 52 0.78 16.28 8.31
C LYS A 52 -0.49 16.71 7.55
N VAL A 53 -0.49 16.58 6.22
CA VAL A 53 -1.65 16.94 5.39
C VAL A 53 -2.86 16.07 5.71
N ILE A 54 -2.67 14.76 5.89
CA ILE A 54 -3.74 13.84 6.29
C ILE A 54 -4.34 14.26 7.64
N ALA A 55 -3.49 14.57 8.62
CA ALA A 55 -3.94 15.00 9.95
C ALA A 55 -4.77 16.29 9.87
N GLU A 56 -4.34 17.27 9.06
CA GLU A 56 -5.08 18.51 8.84
C GLU A 56 -6.43 18.29 8.14
N ILE A 57 -6.46 17.46 7.11
CA ILE A 57 -7.68 17.15 6.36
C ILE A 57 -8.70 16.46 7.28
N VAL A 58 -8.30 15.40 7.96
CA VAL A 58 -9.19 14.65 8.85
C VAL A 58 -9.71 15.54 9.97
N LYS A 59 -8.85 16.33 10.62
CA LYS A 59 -9.25 17.27 11.67
C LYS A 59 -10.26 18.32 11.20
N LYS A 60 -10.15 18.78 9.95
CA LYS A 60 -11.07 19.79 9.39
C LYS A 60 -12.38 19.21 8.88
N ALA A 61 -12.32 18.00 8.33
CA ALA A 61 -13.47 17.39 7.64
C ALA A 61 -14.36 16.56 8.54
N LEU A 62 -13.80 15.96 9.61
CA LEU A 62 -14.48 14.98 10.44
C LEU A 62 -14.45 15.36 11.93
N PRO A 63 -15.53 15.11 12.66
CA PRO A 63 -15.54 15.31 14.11
C PRO A 63 -14.61 14.26 14.78
N ARG A 64 -13.93 14.67 15.85
CA ARG A 64 -12.93 13.86 16.54
C ARG A 64 -13.47 12.51 17.06
N TRP A 65 -14.73 12.46 17.40
CA TRP A 65 -15.37 11.22 17.86
C TRP A 65 -15.58 10.20 16.73
N LEU A 66 -15.58 10.64 15.46
CA LEU A 66 -15.72 9.76 14.29
C LEU A 66 -14.36 9.30 13.77
N ALA A 67 -13.41 10.24 13.65
CA ALA A 67 -12.06 9.89 13.20
C ALA A 67 -11.02 10.81 13.84
N ALA A 68 -9.89 10.22 14.23
CA ALA A 68 -8.72 10.95 14.70
C ALA A 68 -7.44 10.40 14.06
N VAL A 69 -6.48 11.29 13.83
CA VAL A 69 -5.15 10.91 13.33
C VAL A 69 -4.15 10.97 14.46
N VAL A 70 -3.41 9.90 14.64
CA VAL A 70 -2.27 9.82 15.56
C VAL A 70 -1.00 9.81 14.72
N THR A 71 -0.23 10.88 14.81
CA THR A 71 1.08 11.01 14.17
C THR A 71 2.17 10.53 15.13
N GLY A 72 3.28 10.07 14.59
CA GLY A 72 4.41 9.61 15.40
C GLY A 72 5.16 8.47 14.74
N ASP A 73 6.18 8.00 15.44
CA ASP A 73 7.12 7.00 14.98
C ASP A 73 6.68 5.54 15.29
N GLN A 74 7.65 4.65 15.23
CA GLN A 74 7.45 3.22 15.50
C GLN A 74 7.03 2.96 16.96
N GLU A 75 7.46 3.77 17.93
CA GLU A 75 7.07 3.59 19.34
C GLU A 75 5.59 3.96 19.52
N THR A 76 5.14 5.06 18.94
CA THR A 76 3.71 5.43 18.88
C THR A 76 2.85 4.32 18.24
N ALA A 77 3.35 3.69 17.18
CA ALA A 77 2.66 2.56 16.56
C ALA A 77 2.53 1.36 17.51
N LYS A 78 3.57 1.06 18.30
CA LYS A 78 3.52 -0.01 19.30
C LYS A 78 2.55 0.32 20.44
N GLU A 79 2.56 1.57 20.94
CA GLU A 79 1.64 2.02 21.99
C GLU A 79 0.18 1.88 21.55
N LEU A 80 -0.15 2.25 20.30
CA LEU A 80 -1.48 2.05 19.75
C LEU A 80 -1.90 0.58 19.72
N LEU A 81 -0.98 -0.33 19.45
CA LEU A 81 -1.26 -1.76 19.42
C LEU A 81 -1.44 -2.39 20.82
N GLU A 82 -1.15 -1.69 21.90
CA GLU A 82 -1.51 -2.11 23.27
C GLU A 82 -2.97 -1.81 23.61
N ILE A 83 -3.62 -0.93 22.86
CA ILE A 83 -5.01 -0.55 23.04
C ILE A 83 -5.91 -1.60 22.35
N LYS A 84 -7.00 -1.97 23.02
CA LYS A 84 -8.00 -2.84 22.41
C LYS A 84 -8.79 -2.07 21.35
N PHE A 85 -8.81 -2.59 20.14
CA PHE A 85 -9.69 -2.17 19.05
C PHE A 85 -10.64 -3.31 18.69
N ASP A 86 -11.74 -2.98 18.02
CA ASP A 86 -12.69 -3.98 17.50
C ASP A 86 -12.23 -4.53 16.15
N TYR A 87 -11.35 -3.79 15.44
CA TYR A 87 -10.75 -4.22 14.18
C TYR A 87 -9.42 -3.46 13.92
N ILE A 88 -8.45 -4.13 13.28
CA ILE A 88 -7.20 -3.51 12.83
C ILE A 88 -7.02 -3.75 11.34
N PHE A 89 -6.86 -2.66 10.58
CA PHE A 89 -6.47 -2.68 9.17
C PHE A 89 -5.02 -2.20 9.05
N PHE A 90 -4.13 -3.07 8.65
CA PHE A 90 -2.70 -2.78 8.55
C PHE A 90 -2.21 -3.01 7.13
N THR A 91 -1.48 -2.02 6.58
CA THR A 91 -0.74 -2.16 5.32
C THR A 91 0.74 -1.89 5.58
N GLY A 92 1.61 -2.85 5.23
CA GLY A 92 3.05 -2.70 5.45
C GLY A 92 3.87 -3.97 5.22
N SER A 93 5.00 -4.09 5.91
CA SER A 93 5.88 -5.25 5.75
C SER A 93 5.37 -6.50 6.48
N PRO A 94 5.69 -7.71 5.99
CA PRO A 94 5.35 -8.96 6.69
C PRO A 94 5.91 -9.05 8.11
N GLY A 95 7.07 -8.43 8.36
CA GLY A 95 7.66 -8.39 9.70
C GLY A 95 6.80 -7.62 10.71
N VAL A 96 6.39 -6.41 10.33
CA VAL A 96 5.51 -5.58 11.17
C VAL A 96 4.11 -6.19 11.25
N GLY A 97 3.59 -6.75 10.16
CA GLY A 97 2.29 -7.44 10.17
C GLY A 97 2.21 -8.60 11.18
N ARG A 98 3.32 -9.35 11.36
CA ARG A 98 3.38 -10.38 12.41
C ARG A 98 3.30 -9.78 13.82
N GLU A 99 3.94 -8.65 14.07
CA GLU A 99 3.84 -7.97 15.36
C GLU A 99 2.42 -7.42 15.60
N VAL A 100 1.80 -6.84 14.60
CA VAL A 100 0.39 -6.41 14.66
C VAL A 100 -0.50 -7.61 15.03
N LEU A 101 -0.35 -8.73 14.35
CA LEU A 101 -1.16 -9.93 14.62
C LEU A 101 -0.94 -10.48 16.03
N LYS A 102 0.31 -10.50 16.53
CA LYS A 102 0.63 -10.93 17.91
C LYS A 102 -0.06 -10.04 18.96
N LYS A 103 -0.03 -8.71 18.74
CA LYS A 103 -0.67 -7.76 19.64
C LYS A 103 -2.19 -7.86 19.60
N ALA A 104 -2.76 -7.94 18.42
CA ALA A 104 -4.20 -8.13 18.23
C ALA A 104 -4.72 -9.41 18.89
N ALA A 105 -3.93 -10.48 18.89
CA ALA A 105 -4.31 -11.76 19.52
C ALA A 105 -4.57 -11.64 21.03
N VAL A 106 -3.92 -10.71 21.73
CA VAL A 106 -4.14 -10.49 23.17
C VAL A 106 -5.59 -10.11 23.47
N HIS A 107 -6.20 -9.37 22.55
CA HIS A 107 -7.58 -8.89 22.66
C HIS A 107 -8.57 -9.67 21.77
N LEU A 108 -8.09 -10.69 21.06
CA LEU A 108 -8.84 -11.42 20.03
C LEU A 108 -9.40 -10.49 18.94
N THR A 109 -8.69 -9.39 18.67
CA THR A 109 -9.09 -8.41 17.65
C THR A 109 -8.85 -8.98 16.25
N PRO A 110 -9.87 -9.01 15.38
CA PRO A 110 -9.70 -9.40 13.98
C PRO A 110 -8.83 -8.40 13.22
N VAL A 111 -8.01 -8.89 12.29
CA VAL A 111 -7.00 -8.10 11.56
C VAL A 111 -7.08 -8.39 10.07
N THR A 112 -7.07 -7.34 9.24
CA THR A 112 -6.67 -7.44 7.83
C THR A 112 -5.23 -6.97 7.69
N LEU A 113 -4.40 -7.82 7.06
CA LEU A 113 -3.00 -7.54 6.77
C LEU A 113 -2.80 -7.43 5.25
N GLU A 114 -2.57 -6.22 4.77
CA GLU A 114 -2.13 -5.94 3.40
C GLU A 114 -0.60 -5.84 3.40
N LEU A 115 0.05 -6.78 2.73
CA LEU A 115 1.50 -6.96 2.84
C LEU A 115 2.18 -6.82 1.48
N GLY A 116 3.48 -7.08 1.43
CA GLY A 116 4.22 -7.11 0.18
C GLY A 116 3.85 -8.32 -0.69
N GLY A 117 4.25 -8.28 -1.95
CA GLY A 117 3.96 -9.33 -2.91
C GLY A 117 5.15 -9.70 -3.79
N LYS A 118 5.03 -10.88 -4.40
CA LYS A 118 5.89 -11.42 -5.45
C LYS A 118 5.00 -11.76 -6.65
N SER A 119 4.36 -10.72 -7.22
CA SER A 119 3.32 -10.87 -8.23
C SER A 119 3.89 -11.38 -9.55
N PRO A 120 3.50 -12.59 -10.02
CA PRO A 120 3.90 -13.09 -11.32
C PRO A 120 3.17 -12.35 -12.44
N CYS A 121 3.86 -12.14 -13.56
CA CYS A 121 3.26 -11.70 -14.81
C CYS A 121 3.44 -12.80 -15.86
N ILE A 122 2.35 -13.29 -16.44
CA ILE A 122 2.39 -14.38 -17.42
C ILE A 122 2.12 -13.79 -18.80
N VAL A 123 3.03 -14.04 -19.75
CA VAL A 123 2.91 -13.59 -21.13
C VAL A 123 2.90 -14.81 -22.05
N GLU A 124 1.75 -15.08 -22.62
CA GLU A 124 1.50 -16.15 -23.58
C GLU A 124 1.73 -15.61 -25.03
N LYS A 125 2.05 -16.49 -25.98
CA LYS A 125 2.40 -16.12 -27.36
C LYS A 125 1.29 -15.42 -28.14
N SER A 126 0.02 -15.60 -27.75
CA SER A 126 -1.13 -14.92 -28.38
C SER A 126 -1.38 -13.52 -27.83
N ALA A 127 -0.65 -13.09 -26.79
CA ALA A 127 -0.77 -11.75 -26.25
C ALA A 127 -0.30 -10.68 -27.25
N ASP A 128 -0.88 -9.49 -27.17
CA ASP A 128 -0.31 -8.29 -27.82
C ASP A 128 0.99 -7.93 -27.11
N ILE A 129 2.13 -8.36 -27.64
CA ILE A 129 3.44 -8.24 -26.98
C ILE A 129 3.85 -6.78 -26.76
N PRO A 130 3.69 -5.85 -27.72
CA PRO A 130 3.93 -4.42 -27.49
C PRO A 130 3.12 -3.84 -26.34
N LEU A 131 1.84 -4.16 -26.27
CA LEU A 131 0.95 -3.69 -25.21
C LEU A 131 1.27 -4.33 -23.86
N ALA A 132 1.56 -5.64 -23.83
CA ALA A 132 1.98 -6.35 -22.63
C ALA A 132 3.25 -5.74 -22.05
N ALA A 133 4.28 -5.50 -22.89
CA ALA A 133 5.52 -4.84 -22.49
C ALA A 133 5.25 -3.44 -21.88
N LYS A 134 4.40 -2.64 -22.54
CA LYS A 134 4.04 -1.30 -22.06
C LYS A 134 3.44 -1.33 -20.65
N ARG A 135 2.50 -2.23 -20.41
CA ARG A 135 1.81 -2.38 -19.13
C ARG A 135 2.73 -2.91 -18.03
N ILE A 136 3.59 -3.90 -18.35
CA ILE A 136 4.57 -4.46 -17.42
C ILE A 136 5.56 -3.37 -16.99
N VAL A 137 6.10 -2.61 -17.94
CA VAL A 137 7.04 -1.52 -17.66
C VAL A 137 6.39 -0.45 -16.81
N PHE A 138 5.20 0.01 -17.17
CA PHE A 138 4.46 0.98 -16.37
C PHE A 138 4.26 0.48 -14.93
N GLY A 139 3.70 -0.73 -14.76
CA GLY A 139 3.39 -1.29 -13.44
C GLY A 139 4.62 -1.54 -12.58
N LYS A 140 5.78 -1.86 -13.21
CA LYS A 140 7.02 -2.12 -12.45
C LYS A 140 7.79 -0.85 -12.12
N PHE A 141 7.81 0.15 -12.99
CA PHE A 141 8.61 1.36 -12.79
C PHE A 141 7.85 2.48 -12.08
N LEU A 142 6.52 2.40 -12.02
CA LEU A 142 5.70 3.32 -11.23
C LEU A 142 6.19 3.31 -9.77
N ASN A 143 6.34 4.50 -9.19
CA ASN A 143 6.82 4.70 -7.81
C ASN A 143 8.17 4.01 -7.51
N GLY A 144 9.05 3.89 -8.51
CA GLY A 144 10.33 3.19 -8.35
C GLY A 144 10.19 1.69 -8.05
N GLY A 145 9.06 1.07 -8.39
CA GLY A 145 8.77 -0.33 -8.11
C GLY A 145 8.31 -0.60 -6.67
N GLN A 146 8.13 0.43 -5.86
CA GLN A 146 7.74 0.33 -4.44
C GLN A 146 6.22 0.14 -4.29
N THR A 147 5.71 -0.93 -4.90
CA THR A 147 4.28 -1.24 -5.02
C THR A 147 4.05 -2.72 -4.73
N CYS A 148 3.15 -3.03 -3.81
CA CYS A 148 2.85 -4.42 -3.39
C CYS A 148 2.37 -5.31 -4.53
N VAL A 149 1.64 -4.75 -5.50
CA VAL A 149 1.08 -5.44 -6.67
C VAL A 149 1.92 -5.26 -7.94
N ALA A 150 3.12 -4.66 -7.87
CA ALA A 150 3.98 -4.50 -9.04
C ALA A 150 4.36 -5.86 -9.62
N PRO A 151 4.43 -6.00 -10.96
CA PRO A 151 5.03 -7.18 -11.58
C PRO A 151 6.43 -7.43 -11.01
N ASP A 152 6.65 -8.60 -10.39
CA ASP A 152 7.94 -8.92 -9.77
C ASP A 152 8.81 -9.73 -10.70
N TYR A 153 8.22 -10.74 -11.35
CA TYR A 153 8.87 -11.55 -12.35
C TYR A 153 7.93 -11.88 -13.50
N VAL A 154 8.51 -12.16 -14.67
CA VAL A 154 7.76 -12.45 -15.88
C VAL A 154 8.00 -13.89 -16.33
N LEU A 155 6.93 -14.67 -16.42
CA LEU A 155 6.90 -15.97 -17.07
C LEU A 155 6.45 -15.75 -18.51
N VAL A 156 7.34 -15.95 -19.47
CA VAL A 156 7.08 -15.68 -20.88
C VAL A 156 7.36 -16.92 -21.72
N GLN A 157 6.50 -17.22 -22.68
CA GLN A 157 6.76 -18.29 -23.63
C GLN A 157 7.99 -17.98 -24.48
N ARG A 158 8.84 -18.98 -24.70
CA ARG A 158 10.15 -18.83 -25.34
C ARG A 158 10.07 -18.12 -26.70
N GLN A 159 9.01 -18.39 -27.48
CA GLN A 159 8.85 -17.84 -28.83
C GLN A 159 8.76 -16.31 -28.86
N VAL A 160 8.22 -15.69 -27.82
CA VAL A 160 8.00 -14.23 -27.75
C VAL A 160 8.89 -13.51 -26.75
N LYS A 161 9.81 -14.23 -26.09
CA LYS A 161 10.68 -13.66 -25.06
C LYS A 161 11.53 -12.50 -25.56
N GLU A 162 12.24 -12.71 -26.68
CA GLU A 162 13.14 -11.69 -27.25
C GLU A 162 12.38 -10.46 -27.73
N GLU A 163 11.20 -10.66 -28.28
CA GLU A 163 10.31 -9.58 -28.70
C GLU A 163 9.84 -8.77 -27.48
N LEU A 164 9.38 -9.45 -26.43
CA LEU A 164 8.95 -8.81 -25.19
C LEU A 164 10.07 -7.96 -24.59
N VAL A 165 11.29 -8.49 -24.50
CA VAL A 165 12.44 -7.75 -23.96
C VAL A 165 12.73 -6.49 -24.77
N ARG A 166 12.73 -6.56 -26.13
CA ARG A 166 12.92 -5.38 -26.98
C ARG A 166 11.86 -4.32 -26.74
N TRP A 167 10.59 -4.72 -26.64
CA TRP A 167 9.50 -3.79 -26.34
C TRP A 167 9.56 -3.22 -24.91
N MET A 168 9.98 -4.01 -23.92
CA MET A 168 10.18 -3.49 -22.57
C MET A 168 11.27 -2.42 -22.54
N ILE A 169 12.41 -2.65 -23.19
CA ILE A 169 13.50 -1.64 -23.28
C ILE A 169 12.99 -0.37 -23.99
N HIS A 170 12.25 -0.53 -25.09
CA HIS A 170 11.63 0.61 -25.79
C HIS A 170 10.71 1.42 -24.85
N TRP A 171 9.80 0.76 -24.13
CA TRP A 171 8.85 1.44 -23.26
C TRP A 171 9.51 2.06 -22.00
N ILE A 172 10.59 1.47 -21.47
CA ILE A 172 11.39 2.12 -20.42
C ILE A 172 11.91 3.47 -20.91
N ARG A 173 12.50 3.51 -22.11
CA ARG A 173 13.02 4.75 -22.70
C ARG A 173 11.93 5.77 -22.97
N VAL A 174 10.81 5.33 -23.51
CA VAL A 174 9.67 6.22 -23.85
C VAL A 174 9.02 6.80 -22.59
N GLN A 175 8.80 6.00 -21.55
CA GLN A 175 8.06 6.43 -20.37
C GLN A 175 8.96 7.11 -19.32
N PHE A 176 10.20 6.68 -19.17
CA PHE A 176 11.09 7.10 -18.09
C PHE A 176 12.40 7.73 -18.58
N GLY A 177 12.65 7.76 -19.89
CA GLY A 177 13.85 8.32 -20.51
C GLY A 177 15.02 7.34 -20.59
N GLU A 178 16.12 7.79 -21.22
CA GLU A 178 17.32 6.95 -21.44
C GLU A 178 18.04 6.62 -20.11
N LYS A 179 17.94 7.49 -19.12
CA LYS A 179 18.61 7.35 -17.82
C LYS A 179 17.62 7.68 -16.68
N PRO A 180 16.67 6.81 -16.38
CA PRO A 180 15.63 7.10 -15.38
C PRO A 180 16.20 7.45 -14.01
N LEU A 181 17.28 6.78 -13.58
CA LEU A 181 17.86 6.97 -12.25
C LEU A 181 18.56 8.33 -12.06
N GLU A 182 18.94 9.00 -13.16
CA GLU A 182 19.55 10.33 -13.13
C GLU A 182 18.50 11.46 -13.12
N ARG A 183 17.23 11.15 -13.38
CA ARG A 183 16.15 12.14 -13.43
C ARG A 183 15.76 12.59 -12.03
N TRP A 184 15.49 13.88 -11.88
CA TRP A 184 15.02 14.45 -10.61
C TRP A 184 13.57 14.08 -10.28
N ASP A 185 12.75 13.87 -11.31
CA ASP A 185 11.32 13.54 -11.23
C ASP A 185 11.04 12.04 -11.16
N TYR A 186 12.08 11.18 -11.24
CA TYR A 186 11.93 9.74 -11.02
C TYR A 186 12.06 9.42 -9.52
N PRO A 187 11.07 8.76 -8.91
CA PRO A 187 11.07 8.51 -7.47
C PRO A 187 12.26 7.68 -7.03
N LYS A 188 12.83 8.04 -5.90
CA LYS A 188 13.92 7.31 -5.26
C LYS A 188 13.38 6.32 -4.23
N ILE A 189 14.21 5.36 -3.83
CA ILE A 189 13.88 4.46 -2.72
C ILE A 189 13.74 5.29 -1.44
N VAL A 190 12.69 5.04 -0.68
CA VAL A 190 12.23 5.89 0.43
C VAL A 190 13.27 6.19 1.49
N ASN A 191 14.17 5.23 1.78
CA ASN A 191 15.26 5.40 2.74
C ASN A 191 16.36 4.35 2.54
N GLY A 192 17.50 4.52 3.25
CA GLY A 192 18.65 3.60 3.16
C GLY A 192 18.34 2.16 3.60
N LYS A 193 17.44 1.96 4.56
CA LYS A 193 17.03 0.61 5.01
C LYS A 193 16.34 -0.19 3.90
N HIS A 194 15.57 0.48 3.05
CA HIS A 194 14.87 -0.15 1.92
C HIS A 194 15.73 -0.22 0.66
N TYR A 195 16.81 0.56 0.59
CA TYR A 195 17.77 0.53 -0.52
C TYR A 195 18.72 -0.67 -0.43
N ASN A 196 19.17 -1.04 0.77
CA ASN A 196 20.08 -2.16 1.06
C ASN A 196 19.31 -3.48 1.22
#